data_bf204afd744e7ebb0e72237aac823adf
#
_entry.id   bf204afd744e7ebb0e72237aac823adf
#
_cell.length_a   1.000
_cell.length_b   1.000
_cell.length_c   1.000
_cell.angle_alpha   90.00
_cell.angle_beta   90.00
_cell.angle_gamma   90.00
#
_symmetry.space_group_name_H-M   'P 1'
#
loop_
_entity.id
_entity.type
_entity.pdbx_description
1 polymer ?
#
loop_
_entity_poly.entity_id
_entity_poly.type
_entity_poly.pdbx_seq_one_letter_code
_entity_poly.pdbx_strand_id
1 'polypeptide(L)'
;MILKNTPLRNLRRGLGVALAALTVTASAQNLVPNASFEQVAEETKEKDIKSFGLVNDVTLEWSGATAVSPDLFMVREKESKVTAPCNDYGYQEPQDGDFYAGFRAYSKSPKLKRSYLQVQLTEKLEENQMYCVSFDISLADLSRYAVPDIGAILSDRKIERAGDAPIIQTPDVQHKSNKTMIYMDGWETVCGTFTGGGEEEYLIIGCFGGDASIDEEKVKRPTTNGDCFSGKAQQPQAYYYVENVKVEAITALSECKCGAADERDMDLVYGSASTLPDDATAKQRVEDAGIYYAFLKRMPTTAGKNTIAEIVTLLNENPGMKLEILGHCDDDEFNEGKINVRYKGIGK
;
A
#
# COMPACT_ATOMS: atom_id res chain seq x y z
N MET A 1 49.50 63.92 -54.07
CA MET A 1 48.13 63.60 -53.65
C MET A 1 48.05 62.07 -53.61
N ILE A 2 48.19 61.47 -52.45
CA ILE A 2 48.37 60.03 -52.32
C ILE A 2 47.13 59.49 -51.55
N LEU A 3 46.33 58.67 -52.21
CA LEU A 3 45.18 58.01 -51.68
C LEU A 3 45.67 56.65 -51.03
N LYS A 4 45.50 56.50 -49.73
CA LYS A 4 45.75 55.25 -49.02
C LYS A 4 44.48 54.42 -48.98
N ASN A 5 44.51 53.24 -49.59
CA ASN A 5 43.48 52.19 -49.46
C ASN A 5 43.63 51.46 -48.12
N THR A 6 42.56 51.40 -47.38
CA THR A 6 42.46 50.57 -46.13
C THR A 6 41.58 49.34 -46.44
N PRO A 7 41.99 48.10 -46.11
CA PRO A 7 41.16 46.94 -46.38
C PRO A 7 40.12 46.73 -45.27
N LEU A 8 38.86 46.48 -45.68
CA LEU A 8 37.74 46.09 -44.84
C LEU A 8 37.94 44.70 -44.29
N ARG A 9 38.01 44.62 -42.98
CA ARG A 9 38.11 43.39 -42.19
C ARG A 9 36.68 42.83 -42.03
N ASN A 10 36.34 41.73 -42.72
CA ASN A 10 35.06 40.99 -42.58
C ASN A 10 35.00 40.33 -41.20
N LEU A 11 34.15 40.86 -40.32
CA LEU A 11 33.84 40.29 -39.03
C LEU A 11 32.68 39.29 -39.22
N ARG A 12 32.97 37.99 -39.39
CA ARG A 12 31.98 36.93 -39.35
C ARG A 12 31.52 36.75 -37.91
N ARG A 13 30.34 37.29 -37.57
CA ARG A 13 29.66 36.97 -36.31
C ARG A 13 29.05 35.57 -36.46
N GLY A 14 29.68 34.58 -35.85
CA GLY A 14 29.12 33.27 -35.63
C GLY A 14 27.96 33.37 -34.59
N LEU A 15 26.72 33.18 -35.06
CA LEU A 15 25.56 33.06 -34.19
C LEU A 15 25.60 31.65 -33.58
N GLY A 16 26.17 31.51 -32.36
CA GLY A 16 26.07 30.30 -31.60
C GLY A 16 24.65 30.15 -31.00
N VAL A 17 23.85 29.29 -31.58
CA VAL A 17 22.57 28.88 -30.95
C VAL A 17 22.91 27.99 -29.77
N ALA A 18 22.84 28.55 -28.57
CA ALA A 18 22.88 27.75 -27.32
C ALA A 18 21.53 27.04 -27.19
N LEU A 19 21.50 25.74 -27.46
CA LEU A 19 20.37 24.87 -27.17
C LEU A 19 20.34 24.68 -25.65
N ALA A 20 19.55 25.48 -24.96
CA ALA A 20 19.26 25.25 -23.56
C ALA A 20 18.37 23.99 -23.47
N ALA A 21 18.94 22.85 -23.07
CA ALA A 21 18.19 21.68 -22.70
C ALA A 21 17.42 22.03 -21.41
N LEU A 22 16.13 22.34 -21.55
CA LEU A 22 15.20 22.36 -20.41
C LEU A 22 15.06 20.91 -19.94
N THR A 23 15.75 20.56 -18.89
CA THR A 23 15.44 19.35 -18.13
C THR A 23 14.10 19.61 -17.43
N VAL A 24 13.01 19.18 -18.06
CA VAL A 24 11.73 19.04 -17.37
C VAL A 24 11.92 17.91 -16.38
N THR A 25 12.09 18.23 -15.10
CA THR A 25 11.91 17.25 -14.04
C THR A 25 10.42 16.91 -14.04
N ALA A 26 10.05 15.83 -14.72
CA ALA A 26 8.74 15.26 -14.57
C ALA A 26 8.61 14.82 -13.09
N SER A 27 7.90 15.59 -12.30
CA SER A 27 7.38 15.08 -11.03
C SER A 27 6.47 13.92 -11.40
N ALA A 28 6.67 12.73 -10.82
CA ALA A 28 5.76 11.62 -11.03
C ALA A 28 4.35 12.08 -10.67
N GLN A 29 3.43 11.95 -11.62
CA GLN A 29 2.04 12.33 -11.42
C GLN A 29 1.37 11.23 -10.59
N ASN A 30 0.63 11.61 -9.56
CA ASN A 30 -0.22 10.67 -8.84
C ASN A 30 -1.37 10.21 -9.74
N LEU A 31 -1.47 8.91 -9.97
CA LEU A 31 -2.51 8.31 -10.81
C LEU A 31 -3.85 8.14 -10.08
N VAL A 32 -3.90 8.41 -8.78
CA VAL A 32 -5.13 8.35 -8.00
C VAL A 32 -5.85 9.68 -8.09
N PRO A 33 -7.01 9.76 -8.74
CA PRO A 33 -7.84 10.96 -8.71
C PRO A 33 -8.46 11.13 -7.32
N ASN A 34 -8.71 12.37 -6.91
CA ASN A 34 -9.31 12.69 -5.62
C ASN A 34 -8.62 11.98 -4.44
N ALA A 35 -7.31 12.07 -4.37
CA ALA A 35 -6.42 11.29 -3.50
C ALA A 35 -6.65 11.46 -1.99
N SER A 36 -7.19 12.60 -1.57
CA SER A 36 -7.54 12.96 -0.19
C SER A 36 -9.04 13.17 0.00
N PHE A 37 -9.88 12.68 -0.91
CA PHE A 37 -11.36 12.69 -0.83
C PHE A 37 -12.03 14.07 -0.85
N GLU A 38 -11.31 15.13 -1.21
CA GLU A 38 -11.77 16.52 -1.19
C GLU A 38 -12.86 16.85 -2.22
N GLN A 39 -13.02 16.01 -3.25
CA GLN A 39 -13.98 16.23 -4.31
C GLN A 39 -15.24 15.41 -4.07
N VAL A 40 -16.34 16.10 -3.88
CA VAL A 40 -17.67 15.52 -3.71
C VAL A 40 -18.59 15.97 -4.86
N ALA A 41 -19.70 15.24 -5.06
CA ALA A 41 -20.68 15.57 -6.09
C ALA A 41 -21.22 17.00 -5.89
N GLU A 42 -21.41 17.75 -7.00
CA GLU A 42 -21.74 19.19 -7.01
C GLU A 42 -23.03 19.52 -6.24
N GLU A 43 -24.00 18.59 -6.22
CA GLU A 43 -25.26 18.73 -5.51
C GLU A 43 -25.14 18.42 -4.01
N THR A 44 -24.02 17.82 -3.56
CA THR A 44 -23.79 17.44 -2.17
C THR A 44 -23.61 18.67 -1.30
N LYS A 45 -24.43 18.78 -0.27
CA LYS A 45 -24.31 19.85 0.72
C LYS A 45 -23.74 19.28 2.01
N GLU A 46 -22.99 20.09 2.74
CA GLU A 46 -22.43 19.73 4.05
C GLU A 46 -23.44 19.01 4.96
N LYS A 47 -24.71 19.46 4.99
CA LYS A 47 -25.78 18.84 5.78
C LYS A 47 -26.15 17.41 5.38
N ASP A 48 -25.76 16.97 4.18
CA ASP A 48 -26.07 15.65 3.64
C ASP A 48 -25.02 14.62 4.10
N ILE A 49 -23.80 15.08 4.44
CA ILE A 49 -22.72 14.24 4.97
C ILE A 49 -22.85 14.14 6.50
N LYS A 50 -23.72 13.27 7.01
CA LYS A 50 -24.01 13.14 8.45
C LYS A 50 -24.17 11.70 8.94
N SER A 51 -24.09 10.72 8.05
CA SER A 51 -24.27 9.30 8.33
C SER A 51 -23.15 8.47 7.72
N PHE A 52 -23.02 7.23 8.19
CA PHE A 52 -22.10 6.26 7.63
C PHE A 52 -22.52 5.78 6.24
N GLY A 53 -21.56 5.21 5.48
CA GLY A 53 -21.79 4.54 4.20
C GLY A 53 -21.97 5.47 3.02
N LEU A 54 -21.43 6.69 3.05
CA LEU A 54 -21.70 7.72 2.04
C LEU A 54 -20.66 7.82 0.92
N VAL A 55 -19.54 7.10 0.96
CA VAL A 55 -18.52 7.22 -0.10
C VAL A 55 -19.12 6.97 -1.47
N ASN A 56 -19.95 5.92 -1.64
CA ASN A 56 -20.55 5.59 -2.93
C ASN A 56 -21.49 6.68 -3.47
N ASP A 57 -22.11 7.45 -2.58
CA ASP A 57 -23.19 8.36 -2.92
C ASP A 57 -22.72 9.79 -3.17
N VAL A 58 -21.64 10.19 -2.48
CA VAL A 58 -21.26 11.61 -2.46
C VAL A 58 -19.83 11.90 -2.91
N THR A 59 -18.91 10.92 -2.85
CA THR A 59 -17.51 11.15 -3.19
C THR A 59 -17.27 10.92 -4.68
N LEU A 60 -16.62 11.86 -5.35
CA LEU A 60 -16.23 11.67 -6.75
C LEU A 60 -15.12 10.64 -6.85
N GLU A 61 -15.14 9.80 -7.90
CA GLU A 61 -14.16 8.80 -8.28
C GLU A 61 -14.06 7.57 -7.36
N TRP A 62 -14.43 7.70 -6.08
CA TRP A 62 -14.33 6.62 -5.11
C TRP A 62 -15.64 5.83 -4.94
N SER A 63 -15.51 4.54 -4.70
CA SER A 63 -16.63 3.64 -4.41
C SER A 63 -16.20 2.51 -3.47
N GLY A 64 -17.17 1.74 -2.97
CA GLY A 64 -16.92 0.46 -2.30
C GLY A 64 -16.79 -0.68 -3.32
N ALA A 65 -16.04 -1.72 -2.95
CA ALA A 65 -15.88 -2.93 -3.77
C ALA A 65 -16.89 -4.05 -3.42
N THR A 66 -17.72 -3.84 -2.39
CA THR A 66 -18.76 -4.76 -1.93
C THR A 66 -20.07 -4.00 -1.69
N ALA A 67 -21.14 -4.69 -1.29
CA ALA A 67 -22.40 -4.04 -0.91
C ALA A 67 -22.28 -3.12 0.33
N VAL A 68 -21.14 -3.11 1.02
CA VAL A 68 -20.89 -2.25 2.18
C VAL A 68 -20.12 -1.03 1.75
N SER A 69 -20.78 0.13 1.70
CA SER A 69 -20.13 1.40 1.38
C SER A 69 -19.20 1.83 2.51
N PRO A 70 -17.99 2.31 2.19
CA PRO A 70 -17.11 3.00 3.15
C PRO A 70 -17.72 4.32 3.62
N ASP A 71 -17.12 4.90 4.66
CA ASP A 71 -17.59 6.14 5.28
C ASP A 71 -16.76 7.32 4.81
N LEU A 72 -17.39 8.50 4.69
CA LEU A 72 -16.74 9.77 4.43
C LEU A 72 -16.86 10.65 5.67
N PHE A 73 -15.76 11.23 6.13
CA PHE A 73 -15.68 12.15 7.27
C PHE A 73 -15.37 13.54 6.76
N MET A 74 -15.88 14.55 7.46
CA MET A 74 -15.77 15.94 7.05
C MET A 74 -15.61 16.88 8.24
N VAL A 75 -14.69 17.83 8.14
CA VAL A 75 -14.58 18.95 9.09
C VAL A 75 -15.81 19.84 8.96
N ARG A 76 -16.51 20.05 10.07
CA ARG A 76 -17.72 20.89 10.10
C ARG A 76 -18.05 21.38 11.52
N GLU A 77 -18.78 22.49 11.60
CA GLU A 77 -19.21 23.06 12.88
C GLU A 77 -20.27 22.21 13.61
N LYS A 78 -21.20 21.65 12.84
CA LYS A 78 -22.32 20.89 13.42
C LYS A 78 -21.95 19.42 13.57
N GLU A 79 -21.93 18.94 14.80
CA GLU A 79 -21.64 17.54 15.10
C GLU A 79 -22.58 16.55 14.40
N SER A 80 -22.01 15.47 13.93
CA SER A 80 -22.67 14.32 13.33
C SER A 80 -21.84 13.05 13.60
N LYS A 81 -22.31 11.90 13.12
CA LYS A 81 -21.58 10.64 13.27
C LYS A 81 -20.23 10.62 12.55
N VAL A 82 -20.10 11.43 11.52
CA VAL A 82 -18.95 11.50 10.60
C VAL A 82 -18.29 12.88 10.59
N THR A 83 -18.44 13.64 11.66
CA THR A 83 -17.75 14.93 11.82
C THR A 83 -16.28 14.71 12.13
N ALA A 84 -15.39 15.43 11.46
CA ALA A 84 -13.99 15.53 11.82
C ALA A 84 -13.78 16.82 12.66
N PRO A 85 -12.86 16.80 13.62
CA PRO A 85 -12.05 15.65 14.02
C PRO A 85 -12.80 14.66 14.94
N CYS A 86 -13.87 15.06 15.65
CA CYS A 86 -14.64 14.21 16.55
C CYS A 86 -15.80 13.52 15.84
N ASN A 87 -15.83 12.18 15.87
CA ASN A 87 -16.89 11.37 15.26
C ASN A 87 -17.31 10.20 16.15
N ASP A 88 -18.19 9.34 15.65
CA ASP A 88 -18.67 8.18 16.41
C ASP A 88 -17.66 7.04 16.56
N TYR A 89 -16.51 7.11 15.89
CA TYR A 89 -15.42 6.14 16.01
C TYR A 89 -14.21 6.68 16.77
N GLY A 90 -14.11 8.00 17.02
CA GLY A 90 -13.00 8.59 17.74
C GLY A 90 -12.65 10.02 17.30
N TYR A 91 -11.39 10.36 17.42
CA TYR A 91 -10.80 11.64 17.02
C TYR A 91 -9.78 11.39 15.91
N GLN A 92 -9.90 12.14 14.82
CA GLN A 92 -8.89 12.18 13.78
C GLN A 92 -8.99 13.49 13.01
N GLU A 93 -7.90 14.23 12.94
CA GLU A 93 -7.78 15.39 12.05
C GLU A 93 -7.39 14.95 10.64
N PRO A 94 -7.94 15.57 9.57
CA PRO A 94 -7.42 15.39 8.23
C PRO A 94 -5.93 15.74 8.16
N GLN A 95 -5.18 15.13 7.25
CA GLN A 95 -3.82 15.58 6.92
C GLN A 95 -3.84 16.70 5.88
N ASP A 96 -4.78 16.63 4.96
CA ASP A 96 -4.95 17.61 3.86
C ASP A 96 -6.44 17.94 3.70
N GLY A 97 -6.75 19.22 3.53
CA GLY A 97 -8.12 19.67 3.34
C GLY A 97 -9.05 19.44 4.52
N ASP A 98 -10.30 19.06 4.20
CA ASP A 98 -11.39 18.93 5.16
C ASP A 98 -11.99 17.52 5.24
N PHE A 99 -11.55 16.60 4.38
CA PHE A 99 -12.15 15.26 4.26
C PHE A 99 -11.12 14.14 4.47
N TYR A 100 -11.62 12.98 4.86
CA TYR A 100 -10.94 11.70 4.78
C TYR A 100 -11.98 10.57 4.73
N ALA A 101 -11.60 9.41 4.23
CA ALA A 101 -12.47 8.24 4.22
C ALA A 101 -12.18 7.30 5.40
N GLY A 102 -13.02 6.27 5.55
CA GLY A 102 -12.77 5.21 6.51
C GLY A 102 -13.43 3.91 6.12
N PHE A 103 -12.81 2.80 6.55
CA PHE A 103 -13.30 1.47 6.28
C PHE A 103 -13.20 0.56 7.50
N ARG A 104 -14.09 -0.41 7.57
CA ARG A 104 -14.02 -1.47 8.55
C ARG A 104 -13.19 -2.63 8.04
N ALA A 105 -12.03 -2.85 8.67
CA ALA A 105 -11.10 -3.91 8.33
C ALA A 105 -11.51 -5.27 8.94
N TYR A 106 -12.09 -5.26 10.16
CA TYR A 106 -12.43 -6.47 10.89
C TYR A 106 -13.54 -6.22 11.91
N SER A 107 -14.34 -7.24 12.22
CA SER A 107 -15.26 -7.21 13.36
C SER A 107 -15.55 -8.61 13.90
N LYS A 108 -15.66 -8.72 15.23
CA LYS A 108 -16.22 -9.91 15.88
C LYS A 108 -17.76 -9.95 15.86
N SER A 109 -18.39 -8.85 15.49
CA SER A 109 -19.83 -8.78 15.33
C SER A 109 -20.23 -9.15 13.91
N PRO A 110 -21.06 -10.18 13.71
CA PRO A 110 -21.52 -10.57 12.38
C PRO A 110 -22.41 -9.50 11.71
N LYS A 111 -22.86 -8.50 12.48
CA LYS A 111 -23.64 -7.37 11.98
C LYS A 111 -22.80 -6.27 11.38
N LEU A 112 -21.50 -6.20 11.72
CA LEU A 112 -20.57 -5.20 11.28
C LEU A 112 -19.67 -5.81 10.19
N LYS A 113 -19.98 -5.55 8.95
CA LYS A 113 -19.28 -6.11 7.79
C LYS A 113 -18.10 -5.28 7.38
N ARG A 114 -17.10 -5.89 6.72
CA ARG A 114 -15.97 -5.18 6.13
C ARG A 114 -16.42 -4.29 4.99
N SER A 115 -15.72 -3.18 4.81
CA SER A 115 -15.84 -2.33 3.64
C SER A 115 -14.46 -2.13 3.00
N TYR A 116 -14.44 -1.71 1.75
CA TYR A 116 -13.24 -1.53 0.94
C TYR A 116 -13.39 -0.25 0.14
N LEU A 117 -12.31 0.53 0.06
CA LEU A 117 -12.23 1.71 -0.80
C LEU A 117 -11.72 1.29 -2.17
N GLN A 118 -12.33 1.79 -3.24
CA GLN A 118 -11.94 1.50 -4.61
C GLN A 118 -11.99 2.75 -5.47
N VAL A 119 -10.99 2.93 -6.31
CA VAL A 119 -10.86 4.05 -7.24
C VAL A 119 -10.35 3.55 -8.58
N GLN A 120 -10.82 4.14 -9.68
CA GLN A 120 -10.21 3.97 -10.99
C GLN A 120 -9.03 4.93 -11.11
N LEU A 121 -7.89 4.44 -11.56
CA LEU A 121 -6.71 5.25 -11.84
C LEU A 121 -6.97 6.13 -13.07
N THR A 122 -6.30 7.26 -13.15
CA THR A 122 -6.42 8.19 -14.29
C THR A 122 -5.95 7.59 -15.62
N GLU A 123 -5.08 6.59 -15.54
CA GLU A 123 -4.60 5.80 -16.68
C GLU A 123 -4.19 4.40 -16.20
N LYS A 124 -4.14 3.43 -17.12
CA LYS A 124 -3.66 2.08 -16.84
C LYS A 124 -2.18 2.10 -16.49
N LEU A 125 -1.77 1.18 -15.63
CA LEU A 125 -0.35 0.97 -15.34
C LEU A 125 0.36 0.43 -16.59
N GLU A 126 1.56 0.91 -16.84
CA GLU A 126 2.38 0.45 -17.97
C GLU A 126 3.07 -0.88 -17.61
N GLU A 127 3.15 -1.78 -18.60
CA GLU A 127 3.83 -3.06 -18.44
C GLU A 127 5.33 -2.87 -18.12
N ASN A 128 5.81 -3.58 -17.09
CA ASN A 128 7.19 -3.52 -16.58
C ASN A 128 7.61 -2.15 -15.98
N GLN A 129 6.70 -1.18 -15.84
CA GLN A 129 6.95 0.06 -15.11
C GLN A 129 6.80 -0.20 -13.61
N MET A 130 7.74 0.31 -12.81
CA MET A 130 7.63 0.31 -11.34
C MET A 130 6.80 1.48 -10.85
N TYR A 131 5.98 1.21 -9.84
CA TYR A 131 5.14 2.18 -9.15
C TYR A 131 5.39 2.14 -7.64
N CYS A 132 5.36 3.31 -7.01
CA CYS A 132 5.22 3.45 -5.58
C CYS A 132 3.75 3.61 -5.26
N VAL A 133 3.20 2.70 -4.45
CA VAL A 133 1.83 2.76 -3.97
C VAL A 133 1.86 3.04 -2.48
N SER A 134 1.17 4.08 -2.04
CA SER A 134 1.09 4.43 -0.62
C SER A 134 -0.26 5.01 -0.26
N PHE A 135 -0.63 4.88 1.00
CA PHE A 135 -1.78 5.54 1.61
C PHE A 135 -1.56 5.65 3.11
N ASP A 136 -2.12 6.68 3.70
CA ASP A 136 -2.03 6.90 5.13
C ASP A 136 -3.27 6.37 5.84
N ILE A 137 -3.07 5.70 6.97
CA ILE A 137 -4.14 5.15 7.80
C ILE A 137 -3.98 5.56 9.26
N SER A 138 -5.10 5.59 9.96
CA SER A 138 -5.15 5.77 11.41
C SER A 138 -6.20 4.83 11.99
N LEU A 139 -5.85 4.13 13.08
CA LEU A 139 -6.81 3.27 13.78
C LEU A 139 -7.73 4.13 14.65
N ALA A 140 -9.03 4.03 14.43
CA ALA A 140 -10.00 4.81 15.18
C ALA A 140 -10.02 4.43 16.67
N ASP A 141 -10.06 5.44 17.56
CA ASP A 141 -9.90 5.30 19.02
C ASP A 141 -10.86 4.32 19.69
N LEU A 142 -12.08 4.21 19.17
CA LEU A 142 -13.09 3.31 19.69
C LEU A 142 -13.01 1.91 19.09
N SER A 143 -12.00 1.60 18.29
CA SER A 143 -11.67 0.23 17.90
C SER A 143 -11.18 -0.56 19.10
N ARG A 144 -11.71 -1.77 19.30
CA ARG A 144 -11.23 -2.71 20.31
C ARG A 144 -10.11 -3.60 19.79
N TYR A 145 -10.00 -3.68 18.47
CA TYR A 145 -9.03 -4.52 17.78
C TYR A 145 -8.26 -3.69 16.76
N ALA A 146 -7.04 -4.11 16.51
CA ALA A 146 -6.25 -3.75 15.36
C ALA A 146 -5.89 -5.02 14.59
N VAL A 147 -5.61 -4.91 13.31
CA VAL A 147 -5.34 -6.07 12.45
C VAL A 147 -4.14 -5.83 11.54
N PRO A 148 -3.40 -6.89 11.20
CA PRO A 148 -2.52 -6.91 10.03
C PRO A 148 -3.36 -7.06 8.74
N ASP A 149 -2.73 -7.43 7.64
CA ASP A 149 -3.35 -7.73 6.33
C ASP A 149 -4.10 -6.54 5.70
N ILE A 150 -3.75 -5.31 6.13
CA ILE A 150 -4.19 -4.08 5.47
C ILE A 150 -3.25 -3.79 4.32
N GLY A 151 -3.83 -3.56 3.14
CA GLY A 151 -3.05 -3.33 1.94
C GLY A 151 -3.89 -2.81 0.79
N ALA A 152 -3.28 -2.86 -0.38
CA ALA A 152 -3.90 -2.49 -1.64
C ALA A 152 -3.76 -3.60 -2.68
N ILE A 153 -4.77 -3.72 -3.53
CA ILE A 153 -4.79 -4.57 -4.72
C ILE A 153 -4.85 -3.65 -5.94
N LEU A 154 -4.02 -3.94 -6.95
CA LEU A 154 -4.09 -3.37 -8.29
C LEU A 154 -4.85 -4.35 -9.18
N SER A 155 -5.90 -3.88 -9.88
CA SER A 155 -6.81 -4.75 -10.61
C SER A 155 -7.05 -4.24 -12.04
N ASP A 156 -7.19 -5.17 -12.97
CA ASP A 156 -7.58 -4.94 -14.37
C ASP A 156 -9.06 -4.53 -14.53
N ARG A 157 -9.83 -4.60 -13.47
CA ARG A 157 -11.27 -4.32 -13.50
C ARG A 157 -11.81 -3.88 -12.15
N LYS A 158 -12.90 -3.16 -12.20
CA LYS A 158 -13.68 -2.82 -11.02
C LYS A 158 -14.19 -4.08 -10.32
N ILE A 159 -14.00 -4.15 -9.00
CA ILE A 159 -14.58 -5.20 -8.17
C ILE A 159 -15.97 -4.75 -7.72
N GLU A 160 -16.99 -5.49 -8.12
CA GLU A 160 -18.39 -5.23 -7.75
C GLU A 160 -19.03 -6.50 -7.20
N ARG A 161 -18.95 -6.68 -5.89
CA ARG A 161 -19.61 -7.80 -5.22
C ARG A 161 -20.98 -7.36 -4.68
N ALA A 162 -22.03 -8.01 -5.14
CA ALA A 162 -23.39 -7.74 -4.70
C ALA A 162 -23.66 -8.09 -3.21
N GLY A 163 -22.79 -8.87 -2.57
CA GLY A 163 -22.88 -9.26 -1.18
C GLY A 163 -21.85 -8.53 -0.29
N ASP A 164 -21.89 -8.86 0.99
CA ASP A 164 -21.05 -8.32 2.05
C ASP A 164 -19.88 -9.25 2.45
N ALA A 165 -19.66 -10.33 1.70
CA ALA A 165 -18.57 -11.27 1.96
C ALA A 165 -17.20 -10.59 1.77
N PRO A 166 -16.22 -10.89 2.66
CA PRO A 166 -14.90 -10.30 2.56
C PRO A 166 -14.18 -10.69 1.25
N ILE A 167 -13.36 -9.78 0.76
CA ILE A 167 -12.42 -10.06 -0.32
C ILE A 167 -11.20 -10.74 0.33
N ILE A 168 -10.97 -12.00 -0.02
CA ILE A 168 -9.85 -12.78 0.50
C ILE A 168 -8.87 -12.97 -0.64
N GLN A 169 -7.72 -12.30 -0.55
CA GLN A 169 -6.67 -12.29 -1.56
C GLN A 169 -5.37 -11.80 -0.94
N THR A 170 -4.22 -12.19 -1.49
CA THR A 170 -2.96 -11.56 -1.11
C THR A 170 -2.92 -10.16 -1.70
N PRO A 171 -2.75 -9.09 -0.91
CA PRO A 171 -2.60 -7.75 -1.44
C PRO A 171 -1.28 -7.62 -2.20
N ASP A 172 -1.27 -6.79 -3.24
CA ASP A 172 -0.08 -6.48 -4.04
C ASP A 172 0.87 -5.57 -3.26
N VAL A 173 0.31 -4.67 -2.46
CA VAL A 173 1.03 -3.76 -1.59
C VAL A 173 0.46 -3.83 -0.17
N GLN A 174 1.33 -4.00 0.80
CA GLN A 174 1.02 -3.97 2.24
C GLN A 174 2.25 -3.53 3.02
N HIS A 175 2.09 -3.22 4.30
CA HIS A 175 3.25 -2.95 5.15
C HIS A 175 4.21 -4.15 5.09
N LYS A 176 5.50 -3.91 4.88
CA LYS A 176 6.53 -4.95 4.64
C LYS A 176 6.52 -6.08 5.67
N SER A 177 6.48 -5.71 6.96
CA SER A 177 6.43 -6.70 8.05
C SER A 177 5.02 -7.25 8.31
N ASN A 178 3.99 -6.83 7.54
CA ASN A 178 2.58 -7.14 7.82
C ASN A 178 2.23 -6.92 9.30
N LYS A 179 2.79 -5.86 9.90
CA LYS A 179 2.54 -5.54 11.31
C LYS A 179 1.07 -5.22 11.54
N THR A 180 0.62 -5.43 12.76
CA THR A 180 -0.67 -4.93 13.20
C THR A 180 -0.63 -3.41 13.27
N MET A 181 -1.55 -2.74 12.57
CA MET A 181 -1.61 -1.28 12.49
C MET A 181 -2.38 -0.75 13.70
N ILE A 182 -1.65 -0.31 14.73
CA ILE A 182 -2.22 0.05 16.05
C ILE A 182 -2.22 1.55 16.34
N TYR A 183 -1.70 2.38 15.42
CA TYR A 183 -1.51 3.80 15.70
C TYR A 183 -2.83 4.56 15.63
N MET A 184 -3.15 5.31 16.72
CA MET A 184 -4.39 6.06 16.92
C MET A 184 -4.16 7.59 17.05
N ASP A 185 -2.94 8.01 17.39
CA ASP A 185 -2.64 9.43 17.69
C ASP A 185 -2.17 10.21 16.43
N GLY A 186 -2.59 9.77 15.25
CA GLY A 186 -2.23 10.39 13.97
C GLY A 186 -2.20 9.37 12.84
N TRP A 187 -1.45 9.66 11.80
CA TRP A 187 -1.40 8.88 10.59
C TRP A 187 -0.11 8.06 10.49
N GLU A 188 -0.21 6.84 9.98
CA GLU A 188 0.92 6.00 9.59
C GLU A 188 0.76 5.53 8.15
N THR A 189 1.87 5.44 7.42
CA THR A 189 1.83 5.13 5.99
C THR A 189 1.94 3.62 5.74
N VAL A 190 1.01 3.08 4.97
CA VAL A 190 1.14 1.79 4.30
C VAL A 190 1.69 2.04 2.90
N CYS A 191 2.76 1.34 2.54
CA CYS A 191 3.49 1.66 1.33
C CYS A 191 4.23 0.43 0.81
N GLY A 192 4.38 0.37 -0.51
CA GLY A 192 5.14 -0.66 -1.19
C GLY A 192 5.35 -0.34 -2.67
N THR A 193 6.18 -1.12 -3.32
CA THR A 193 6.41 -1.03 -4.76
C THR A 193 5.60 -2.10 -5.48
N PHE A 194 5.11 -1.75 -6.66
CA PHE A 194 4.40 -2.64 -7.57
C PHE A 194 4.99 -2.51 -8.97
N THR A 195 5.11 -3.61 -9.70
CA THR A 195 5.50 -3.59 -11.11
C THR A 195 4.27 -3.85 -11.95
N GLY A 196 3.92 -2.90 -12.81
CA GLY A 196 2.73 -2.98 -13.64
C GLY A 196 2.76 -4.14 -14.61
N GLY A 197 1.63 -4.79 -14.76
CA GLY A 197 1.38 -5.86 -15.75
C GLY A 197 0.81 -5.32 -17.07
N GLY A 198 0.47 -4.02 -17.15
CA GLY A 198 -0.07 -3.36 -18.32
C GLY A 198 -1.60 -3.34 -18.41
N GLU A 199 -2.30 -3.96 -17.48
CA GLU A 199 -3.76 -4.03 -17.52
C GLU A 199 -4.44 -3.41 -16.29
N GLU A 200 -3.70 -3.16 -15.21
CA GLU A 200 -4.25 -2.63 -13.98
C GLU A 200 -4.73 -1.19 -14.15
N GLU A 201 -5.98 -0.95 -13.79
CA GLU A 201 -6.62 0.36 -13.87
C GLU A 201 -7.46 0.71 -12.63
N TYR A 202 -7.49 -0.18 -11.60
CA TYR A 202 -8.17 0.05 -10.33
C TYR A 202 -7.24 -0.19 -9.16
N LEU A 203 -7.38 0.64 -8.13
CA LEU A 203 -6.79 0.45 -6.81
C LEU A 203 -7.89 0.12 -5.81
N ILE A 204 -7.71 -0.95 -5.02
CA ILE A 204 -8.63 -1.35 -3.95
C ILE A 204 -7.88 -1.39 -2.63
N ILE A 205 -8.34 -0.64 -1.62
CA ILE A 205 -7.75 -0.58 -0.28
C ILE A 205 -8.68 -1.29 0.71
N GLY A 206 -8.11 -2.10 1.59
CA GLY A 206 -8.85 -2.79 2.63
C GLY A 206 -8.03 -3.81 3.40
N CYS A 207 -8.74 -4.70 4.10
CA CYS A 207 -8.15 -5.85 4.78
C CYS A 207 -8.52 -7.12 4.03
N PHE A 208 -7.51 -7.86 3.56
CA PHE A 208 -7.68 -8.96 2.62
C PHE A 208 -7.46 -10.35 3.23
N GLY A 209 -7.12 -10.43 4.50
CA GLY A 209 -7.02 -11.70 5.22
C GLY A 209 -8.38 -12.37 5.44
N GLY A 210 -8.43 -13.70 5.54
CA GLY A 210 -9.65 -14.43 5.88
C GLY A 210 -10.06 -14.23 7.35
N ASP A 211 -11.36 -14.15 7.67
CA ASP A 211 -11.85 -13.91 9.03
C ASP A 211 -11.32 -14.93 10.06
N ALA A 212 -11.10 -16.17 9.64
CA ALA A 212 -10.57 -17.24 10.49
C ALA A 212 -9.04 -17.19 10.67
N SER A 213 -8.34 -16.45 9.84
CA SER A 213 -6.87 -16.36 9.81
C SER A 213 -6.33 -14.99 10.19
N ILE A 214 -7.21 -14.00 10.36
CA ILE A 214 -6.79 -12.68 10.85
C ILE A 214 -6.34 -12.78 12.29
N ASP A 215 -5.16 -12.28 12.52
CA ASP A 215 -4.53 -12.21 13.81
C ASP A 215 -4.80 -10.84 14.44
N GLU A 216 -6.00 -10.72 15.01
CA GLU A 216 -6.38 -9.47 15.65
C GLU A 216 -5.68 -9.25 16.98
N GLU A 217 -5.23 -8.03 17.20
CA GLU A 217 -4.68 -7.57 18.47
C GLU A 217 -5.70 -6.72 19.22
N LYS A 218 -5.83 -6.96 20.54
CA LYS A 218 -6.66 -6.10 21.40
C LYS A 218 -5.91 -4.83 21.74
N VAL A 219 -6.53 -3.69 21.46
CA VAL A 219 -5.97 -2.39 21.76
C VAL A 219 -6.77 -1.67 22.84
N LYS A 220 -6.10 -0.78 23.56
CA LYS A 220 -6.74 0.14 24.49
C LYS A 220 -6.94 1.47 23.78
N ARG A 221 -8.09 2.10 24.03
CA ARG A 221 -8.31 3.47 23.55
C ARG A 221 -7.29 4.42 24.16
N PRO A 222 -6.84 5.45 23.46
CA PRO A 222 -5.96 6.48 23.98
C PRO A 222 -6.64 7.25 25.12
N THR A 223 -5.84 7.94 25.90
CA THR A 223 -6.34 8.87 26.94
C THR A 223 -6.40 10.30 26.43
N THR A 224 -5.77 10.57 25.30
CA THR A 224 -5.82 11.83 24.55
C THR A 224 -7.20 12.01 23.91
N ASN A 225 -7.64 13.26 23.71
CA ASN A 225 -8.89 13.60 23.04
C ASN A 225 -10.15 12.91 23.61
N GLY A 226 -10.11 12.52 24.89
CA GLY A 226 -11.16 11.75 25.55
C GLY A 226 -12.54 12.41 25.54
N ASP A 227 -12.62 13.71 25.36
CA ASP A 227 -13.88 14.48 25.29
C ASP A 227 -14.72 14.08 24.05
N CYS A 228 -14.07 13.72 22.92
CA CYS A 228 -14.73 13.28 21.70
C CYS A 228 -15.52 11.97 21.88
N PHE A 229 -15.11 11.12 22.81
CA PHE A 229 -15.71 9.80 23.02
C PHE A 229 -16.03 9.51 24.49
N SER A 230 -16.19 10.59 25.30
CA SER A 230 -16.58 10.44 26.69
C SER A 230 -17.86 9.64 26.82
N GLY A 231 -17.86 8.61 27.68
CA GLY A 231 -19.00 7.71 27.87
C GLY A 231 -19.23 6.68 26.74
N LYS A 232 -18.52 6.75 25.61
CA LYS A 232 -18.60 5.75 24.54
C LYS A 232 -17.69 4.55 24.85
N ALA A 233 -18.19 3.32 24.62
CA ALA A 233 -17.41 2.10 24.76
C ALA A 233 -16.70 1.77 23.45
N GLN A 234 -15.51 1.13 23.55
CA GLN A 234 -14.86 0.54 22.39
C GLN A 234 -15.76 -0.49 21.72
N GLN A 235 -15.84 -0.44 20.40
CA GLN A 235 -16.62 -1.35 19.56
C GLN A 235 -15.81 -2.61 19.20
N PRO A 236 -16.44 -3.77 19.02
CA PRO A 236 -15.74 -5.04 18.75
C PRO A 236 -15.26 -5.14 17.30
N GLN A 237 -14.53 -4.13 16.83
CA GLN A 237 -14.05 -3.99 15.45
C GLN A 237 -12.64 -3.40 15.40
N ALA A 238 -12.01 -3.50 14.22
CA ALA A 238 -10.90 -2.68 13.76
C ALA A 238 -11.43 -1.79 12.64
N TYR A 239 -11.43 -0.48 12.88
CA TYR A 239 -11.87 0.53 11.95
C TYR A 239 -10.73 1.49 11.67
N TYR A 240 -10.44 1.77 10.39
CA TYR A 240 -9.35 2.65 9.99
C TYR A 240 -9.86 3.80 9.15
N TYR A 241 -9.31 4.98 9.42
CA TYR A 241 -9.38 6.12 8.54
C TYR A 241 -8.32 6.01 7.46
N VAL A 242 -8.55 6.62 6.30
CA VAL A 242 -7.66 6.59 5.13
C VAL A 242 -7.59 7.94 4.49
N GLU A 243 -6.38 8.36 4.11
CA GLU A 243 -6.14 9.60 3.38
C GLU A 243 -4.85 9.51 2.55
N ASN A 244 -4.59 10.52 1.73
CA ASN A 244 -3.33 10.73 1.02
C ASN A 244 -2.89 9.52 0.18
N VAL A 245 -3.81 9.02 -0.64
CA VAL A 245 -3.59 7.82 -1.47
C VAL A 245 -2.78 8.16 -2.71
N LYS A 246 -1.73 7.38 -3.01
CA LYS A 246 -0.83 7.63 -4.14
C LYS A 246 -0.51 6.36 -4.90
N VAL A 247 -0.45 6.50 -6.22
CA VAL A 247 0.15 5.57 -7.17
C VAL A 247 1.01 6.41 -8.10
N GLU A 248 2.31 6.33 -7.96
CA GLU A 248 3.27 7.18 -8.69
C GLU A 248 4.30 6.31 -9.40
N ALA A 249 4.54 6.56 -10.70
CA ALA A 249 5.59 5.88 -11.44
C ALA A 249 6.97 6.26 -10.88
N ILE A 250 7.84 5.28 -10.69
CA ILE A 250 9.19 5.46 -10.19
C ILE A 250 10.21 4.80 -11.12
N THR A 251 11.42 5.34 -11.15
CA THR A 251 12.53 4.80 -11.93
C THR A 251 13.50 3.99 -11.07
N ALA A 252 13.50 4.23 -9.77
CA ALA A 252 14.33 3.53 -8.80
C ALA A 252 13.56 3.28 -7.49
N LEU A 253 13.83 2.15 -6.83
CA LEU A 253 13.21 1.78 -5.55
C LEU A 253 13.39 2.84 -4.46
N SER A 254 14.51 3.58 -4.49
CA SER A 254 14.80 4.66 -3.54
C SER A 254 13.85 5.86 -3.64
N GLU A 255 13.08 5.97 -4.72
CA GLU A 255 12.07 7.02 -4.88
C GLU A 255 10.79 6.71 -4.09
N CYS A 256 10.51 5.42 -3.85
CA CYS A 256 9.42 4.97 -3.00
C CYS A 256 9.84 5.04 -1.52
N LYS A 257 9.57 6.18 -0.88
CA LYS A 257 9.94 6.43 0.51
C LYS A 257 8.95 5.76 1.46
N CYS A 258 8.92 4.45 1.47
CA CYS A 258 8.17 3.67 2.43
C CYS A 258 8.87 3.72 3.78
N GLY A 259 8.53 4.70 4.59
CA GLY A 259 8.95 4.92 5.98
C GLY A 259 10.39 4.52 6.32
N ALA A 260 11.24 5.48 6.57
CA ALA A 260 12.63 5.26 6.99
C ALA A 260 12.77 4.64 8.41
N ALA A 261 11.71 4.05 8.97
CA ALA A 261 11.62 3.69 10.37
C ALA A 261 12.03 2.26 10.72
N ASP A 262 12.26 1.40 9.75
CA ASP A 262 12.84 0.08 10.02
C ASP A 262 14.06 -0.14 9.13
N GLU A 263 15.21 0.39 9.57
CA GLU A 263 16.51 0.09 8.95
C GLU A 263 16.86 -1.42 8.98
N ARG A 264 16.06 -2.22 9.69
CA ARG A 264 16.11 -3.69 9.69
C ARG A 264 15.33 -4.33 8.53
N ASP A 265 14.44 -3.56 7.89
CA ASP A 265 13.75 -3.93 6.64
C ASP A 265 14.42 -3.38 5.39
N MET A 266 15.68 -3.00 5.48
CA MET A 266 16.47 -3.02 4.25
C MET A 266 16.36 -4.47 3.76
N ASP A 267 15.60 -4.66 2.67
CA ASP A 267 15.80 -5.77 1.80
C ASP A 267 17.31 -5.83 1.57
N LEU A 268 17.99 -6.59 2.38
CA LEU A 268 19.06 -7.38 1.85
C LEU A 268 18.36 -8.10 0.71
N VAL A 269 18.43 -7.48 -0.47
CA VAL A 269 18.23 -8.15 -1.72
C VAL A 269 19.33 -9.21 -1.72
N TYR A 270 19.09 -10.28 -0.96
CA TYR A 270 19.60 -11.57 -1.31
C TYR A 270 18.82 -11.99 -2.57
N GLY A 271 18.83 -11.11 -3.57
CA GLY A 271 18.86 -11.56 -4.91
C GLY A 271 20.17 -12.30 -4.95
N SER A 272 20.12 -13.60 -4.80
CA SER A 272 21.18 -14.43 -5.31
C SER A 272 21.24 -14.10 -6.79
N ALA A 273 22.03 -13.10 -7.14
CA ALA A 273 22.66 -13.12 -8.45
C ALA A 273 23.35 -14.49 -8.44
N SER A 274 22.72 -15.47 -9.10
CA SER A 274 23.31 -16.77 -9.25
C SER A 274 24.73 -16.53 -9.74
N THR A 275 25.71 -16.88 -8.94
CA THR A 275 27.13 -16.81 -9.34
C THR A 275 27.51 -17.95 -10.28
N LEU A 276 26.49 -18.76 -10.63
CA LEU A 276 26.66 -19.89 -11.50
C LEU A 276 26.86 -19.42 -12.95
N PRO A 277 27.74 -20.08 -13.69
CA PRO A 277 27.93 -19.85 -15.12
C PRO A 277 26.66 -20.23 -15.90
N ASP A 278 26.48 -19.64 -17.09
CA ASP A 278 25.29 -19.84 -17.93
C ASP A 278 25.05 -21.31 -18.31
N ASP A 279 26.11 -22.13 -18.34
CA ASP A 279 26.10 -23.58 -18.65
C ASP A 279 25.92 -24.45 -17.40
N ALA A 280 25.60 -23.89 -16.25
CA ALA A 280 25.36 -24.65 -15.02
C ALA A 280 24.25 -25.70 -15.22
N THR A 281 24.49 -26.91 -14.70
CA THR A 281 23.53 -28.00 -14.76
C THR A 281 22.30 -27.72 -13.91
N ALA A 282 21.16 -28.36 -14.23
CA ALA A 282 19.94 -28.26 -13.44
C ALA A 282 20.17 -28.57 -11.96
N LYS A 283 21.02 -29.55 -11.66
CA LYS A 283 21.42 -29.91 -10.28
C LYS A 283 22.12 -28.73 -9.58
N GLN A 284 23.12 -28.13 -10.22
CA GLN A 284 23.85 -26.98 -9.67
C GLN A 284 22.93 -25.78 -9.42
N ARG A 285 22.01 -25.51 -10.36
CA ARG A 285 21.03 -24.42 -10.20
C ARG A 285 20.09 -24.66 -9.02
N VAL A 286 19.63 -25.89 -8.79
CA VAL A 286 18.78 -26.23 -7.65
C VAL A 286 19.56 -26.18 -6.32
N GLU A 287 20.83 -26.62 -6.31
CA GLU A 287 21.70 -26.60 -5.12
C GLU A 287 22.10 -25.17 -4.71
N ASP A 288 22.22 -24.24 -5.67
CA ASP A 288 22.53 -22.82 -5.42
C ASP A 288 21.27 -22.01 -5.08
N ALA A 289 20.08 -22.57 -5.32
CA ALA A 289 18.83 -21.86 -5.15
C ALA A 289 18.50 -21.60 -3.68
N GLY A 290 18.39 -20.33 -3.29
CA GLY A 290 17.92 -19.89 -1.97
C GLY A 290 16.50 -19.37 -2.04
N ILE A 291 15.62 -19.83 -1.14
CA ILE A 291 14.27 -19.30 -0.97
C ILE A 291 14.25 -18.53 0.33
N TYR A 292 14.14 -17.21 0.23
CA TYR A 292 14.18 -16.32 1.38
C TYR A 292 12.78 -15.88 1.80
N TYR A 293 12.62 -15.73 3.10
CA TYR A 293 11.42 -15.24 3.76
C TYR A 293 11.75 -13.92 4.46
N ALA A 294 10.82 -13.00 4.49
CA ALA A 294 10.97 -11.84 5.36
C ALA A 294 10.86 -12.27 6.84
N PHE A 295 11.44 -11.51 7.74
CA PHE A 295 11.47 -11.81 9.18
C PHE A 295 10.07 -12.14 9.71
N LEU A 296 9.95 -13.26 10.43
CA LEU A 296 8.71 -13.82 10.98
C LEU A 296 7.60 -14.13 9.96
N LYS A 297 7.92 -14.24 8.65
CA LYS A 297 6.93 -14.57 7.62
C LYS A 297 6.96 -16.07 7.26
N ARG A 298 5.78 -16.58 6.92
CA ARG A 298 5.60 -17.96 6.43
C ARG A 298 5.49 -18.03 4.91
N MET A 299 5.34 -16.87 4.25
CA MET A 299 5.28 -16.79 2.79
C MET A 299 6.62 -16.29 2.25
N PRO A 300 7.13 -16.91 1.19
CA PRO A 300 8.37 -16.48 0.58
C PRO A 300 8.22 -15.08 -0.05
N THR A 301 9.34 -14.36 -0.15
CA THR A 301 9.42 -13.10 -0.88
C THR A 301 9.06 -13.31 -2.37
N THR A 302 8.84 -12.22 -3.10
CA THR A 302 8.61 -12.30 -4.55
C THR A 302 9.78 -12.98 -5.26
N ALA A 303 11.04 -12.65 -4.91
CA ALA A 303 12.22 -13.34 -5.39
C ALA A 303 12.18 -14.84 -5.06
N GLY A 304 11.82 -15.20 -3.82
CA GLY A 304 11.66 -16.59 -3.41
C GLY A 304 10.58 -17.33 -4.19
N LYS A 305 9.45 -16.66 -4.55
CA LYS A 305 8.42 -17.27 -5.41
C LYS A 305 8.92 -17.53 -6.82
N ASN A 306 9.71 -16.61 -7.39
CA ASN A 306 10.33 -16.80 -8.69
C ASN A 306 11.34 -17.96 -8.68
N THR A 307 12.17 -18.06 -7.64
CA THR A 307 13.09 -19.19 -7.43
C THR A 307 12.32 -20.52 -7.33
N ILE A 308 11.19 -20.56 -6.62
CA ILE A 308 10.33 -21.75 -6.54
C ILE A 308 9.81 -22.13 -7.93
N ALA A 309 9.34 -21.17 -8.72
CA ALA A 309 8.85 -21.42 -10.08
C ALA A 309 9.95 -21.99 -10.99
N GLU A 310 11.18 -21.47 -10.89
CA GLU A 310 12.34 -21.98 -11.61
C GLU A 310 12.67 -23.43 -11.19
N ILE A 311 12.73 -23.70 -9.88
CA ILE A 311 12.96 -25.06 -9.36
C ILE A 311 11.90 -26.04 -9.89
N VAL A 312 10.62 -25.65 -9.89
CA VAL A 312 9.52 -26.47 -10.42
C VAL A 312 9.73 -26.78 -11.90
N THR A 313 10.16 -25.78 -12.68
CA THR A 313 10.47 -25.97 -14.10
C THR A 313 11.61 -26.97 -14.30
N LEU A 314 12.72 -26.79 -13.56
CA LEU A 314 13.88 -27.70 -13.63
C LEU A 314 13.54 -29.14 -13.23
N LEU A 315 12.68 -29.31 -12.20
CA LEU A 315 12.23 -30.65 -11.79
C LEU A 315 11.33 -31.31 -12.83
N ASN A 316 10.46 -30.56 -13.50
CA ASN A 316 9.60 -31.08 -14.58
C ASN A 316 10.42 -31.50 -15.80
N GLU A 317 11.48 -30.77 -16.12
CA GLU A 317 12.41 -31.10 -17.21
C GLU A 317 13.33 -32.28 -16.86
N ASN A 318 13.51 -32.58 -15.56
CA ASN A 318 14.41 -33.63 -15.06
C ASN A 318 13.68 -34.61 -14.13
N PRO A 319 12.77 -35.49 -14.63
CA PRO A 319 11.89 -36.32 -13.79
C PRO A 319 12.59 -37.31 -12.83
N GLY A 320 13.89 -37.56 -13.04
CA GLY A 320 14.71 -38.41 -12.17
C GLY A 320 15.33 -37.65 -10.96
N MET A 321 15.21 -36.34 -10.93
CA MET A 321 15.77 -35.50 -9.87
C MET A 321 14.92 -35.60 -8.59
N LYS A 322 15.58 -35.66 -7.42
CA LYS A 322 14.93 -35.61 -6.11
C LYS A 322 15.32 -34.32 -5.44
N LEU A 323 14.33 -33.61 -4.88
CA LEU A 323 14.51 -32.40 -4.14
C LEU A 323 14.53 -32.70 -2.63
N GLU A 324 15.53 -32.18 -1.93
CA GLU A 324 15.57 -32.07 -0.48
C GLU A 324 15.50 -30.58 -0.12
N ILE A 325 14.63 -30.23 0.80
CA ILE A 325 14.44 -28.85 1.25
C ILE A 325 14.95 -28.73 2.68
N LEU A 326 15.92 -27.85 2.91
CA LEU A 326 16.46 -27.53 4.21
C LEU A 326 15.97 -26.16 4.62
N GLY A 327 15.23 -26.09 5.74
CA GLY A 327 14.75 -24.83 6.32
C GLY A 327 15.69 -24.34 7.41
N HIS A 328 16.00 -23.06 7.39
CA HIS A 328 16.80 -22.38 8.41
C HIS A 328 16.02 -21.16 8.91
N CYS A 329 16.18 -20.83 10.18
CA CYS A 329 15.79 -19.53 10.76
C CYS A 329 16.98 -18.96 11.52
N ASP A 330 17.00 -17.64 11.69
CA ASP A 330 17.99 -17.01 12.53
C ASP A 330 17.67 -17.15 14.03
N ASP A 331 18.59 -16.71 14.88
CA ASP A 331 18.45 -16.83 16.32
C ASP A 331 17.32 -15.93 16.86
N ASP A 332 17.04 -14.80 16.21
CA ASP A 332 16.00 -13.87 16.62
C ASP A 332 14.61 -14.46 16.31
N GLU A 333 14.40 -15.02 15.12
CA GLU A 333 13.16 -15.74 14.76
C GLU A 333 12.94 -16.95 15.67
N PHE A 334 14.00 -17.71 15.97
CA PHE A 334 13.92 -18.86 16.86
C PHE A 334 13.54 -18.46 18.29
N ASN A 335 14.07 -17.34 18.79
CA ASN A 335 13.76 -16.84 20.13
C ASN A 335 12.34 -16.28 20.19
N GLU A 336 11.88 -15.52 19.17
CA GLU A 336 10.49 -15.09 19.07
C GLU A 336 9.54 -16.28 19.02
N GLY A 337 9.88 -17.34 18.30
CA GLY A 337 9.09 -18.57 18.24
C GLY A 337 8.96 -19.32 19.58
N LYS A 338 9.86 -19.06 20.55
CA LYS A 338 9.76 -19.58 21.93
C LYS A 338 8.84 -18.76 22.82
N ILE A 339 8.86 -17.44 22.66
CA ILE A 339 8.18 -16.47 23.52
C ILE A 339 6.75 -16.25 23.02
N ASN A 340 6.55 -16.18 21.74
CA ASN A 340 5.30 -15.82 21.11
C ASN A 340 4.67 -17.04 20.42
N VAL A 341 3.55 -17.51 20.95
CA VAL A 341 2.81 -18.68 20.43
C VAL A 341 2.43 -18.51 18.95
N ARG A 342 2.27 -17.27 18.48
CA ARG A 342 1.98 -16.90 17.09
C ARG A 342 3.03 -17.40 16.09
N TYR A 343 4.30 -17.36 16.51
CA TYR A 343 5.44 -17.72 15.66
C TYR A 343 5.99 -19.12 15.95
N LYS A 344 5.29 -19.89 16.78
CA LYS A 344 5.67 -21.26 17.12
C LYS A 344 5.79 -22.12 15.86
N GLY A 345 7.00 -22.61 15.63
CA GLY A 345 7.31 -23.50 14.50
C GLY A 345 7.82 -22.76 13.25
N ILE A 346 8.08 -21.45 13.32
CA ILE A 346 8.91 -20.77 12.31
C ILE A 346 10.32 -21.38 12.39
N GLY A 347 10.89 -21.75 11.24
CA GLY A 347 12.20 -22.38 11.13
C GLY A 347 12.24 -23.87 11.47
N LYS A 348 11.10 -24.56 11.51
CA LYS A 348 11.02 -26.04 11.69
C LYS A 348 10.62 -26.73 10.41
#